data_e7b747282a5f377464480a2102f83f0f
#
_entry.id   e7b747282a5f377464480a2102f83f0f
#
_cell.length_a   1.000
_cell.length_b   1.000
_cell.length_c   1.000
_cell.angle_alpha   90.00
_cell.angle_beta   90.00
_cell.angle_gamma   90.00
#
_symmetry.space_group_name_H-M   'P 1'
#
loop_
_entity.id
_entity.type
_entity.pdbx_description
1 polymer ?
#
loop_
_entity_poly.entity_id
_entity_poly.type
_entity_poly.pdbx_seq_one_letter_code
_entity_poly.pdbx_strand_id
1 'polypeptide(L)'
;MKTTTINNCTLYLADYRDVLPLLGKITAVVADPPYGNDYRQKRSRDKLVKPDTTHAPIVGNAEPFDPAPLLTLAPTVVLWGANYYADRLPANGKWLAWDKRENTTPDDGADVELAWTNLRGVSRMHRQLWRGICRRGEENISRGQRKLHPNQKPAALMDWCLQQAGITDADTV
;
A
#
# COMPACT_ATOMS: atom_id res chain seq x y z
N MET A 1 18.58 5.63 11.42
CA MET A 1 17.77 6.31 10.40
C MET A 1 18.67 6.78 9.27
N LYS A 2 18.30 6.52 8.00
CA LYS A 2 18.93 7.12 6.82
C LYS A 2 17.89 7.99 6.12
N THR A 3 18.32 9.14 5.62
CA THR A 3 17.44 10.10 4.95
C THR A 3 18.02 10.48 3.59
N THR A 4 17.16 10.60 2.58
CA THR A 4 17.53 11.05 1.23
C THR A 4 16.41 11.92 0.69
N THR A 5 16.74 13.05 0.07
CA THR A 5 15.78 13.93 -0.58
C THR A 5 15.93 13.85 -2.09
N ILE A 6 14.83 13.66 -2.80
CA ILE A 6 14.75 13.63 -4.27
C ILE A 6 13.66 14.62 -4.66
N ASN A 7 14.02 15.70 -5.30
CA ASN A 7 13.12 16.82 -5.58
C ASN A 7 12.44 17.32 -4.29
N ASN A 8 11.12 17.30 -4.23
CA ASN A 8 10.30 17.67 -3.06
C ASN A 8 9.94 16.48 -2.17
N CYS A 9 10.50 15.29 -2.41
CA CYS A 9 10.23 14.09 -1.60
C CYS A 9 11.39 13.81 -0.66
N THR A 10 11.11 13.65 0.63
CA THR A 10 12.08 13.17 1.63
C THR A 10 11.79 11.73 1.99
N LEU A 11 12.76 10.86 1.78
CA LEU A 11 12.68 9.43 2.04
C LEU A 11 13.40 9.10 3.35
N TYR A 12 12.73 8.40 4.25
CA TYR A 12 13.29 7.90 5.50
C TYR A 12 13.39 6.37 5.48
N LEU A 13 14.57 5.84 5.69
CA LEU A 13 14.77 4.41 5.97
C LEU A 13 14.91 4.24 7.48
N ALA A 14 13.79 3.98 8.15
CA ALA A 14 13.67 3.85 9.59
C ALA A 14 12.35 3.16 9.99
N ASP A 15 12.16 2.86 11.26
CA ASP A 15 10.84 2.57 11.80
C ASP A 15 9.99 3.86 11.73
N TYR A 16 8.75 3.74 11.23
CA TYR A 16 7.89 4.91 11.08
C TYR A 16 7.64 5.62 12.42
N ARG A 17 7.61 4.89 13.53
CA ARG A 17 7.42 5.43 14.89
C ARG A 17 8.53 6.40 15.31
N ASP A 18 9.74 6.18 14.77
CA ASP A 18 10.88 7.09 15.00
C ASP A 18 10.81 8.32 14.09
N VAL A 19 10.09 8.21 12.96
CA VAL A 19 9.97 9.30 11.97
C VAL A 19 8.82 10.24 12.29
N LEU A 20 7.67 9.71 12.75
CA LEU A 20 6.46 10.50 13.00
C LEU A 20 6.71 11.76 13.88
N PRO A 21 7.51 11.68 14.98
CA PRO A 21 7.78 12.86 15.81
C PRO A 21 8.62 13.95 15.11
N LEU A 22 9.30 13.60 14.01
CA LEU A 22 10.16 14.50 13.25
C LEU A 22 9.42 15.22 12.13
N LEU A 23 8.23 14.73 11.76
CA LEU A 23 7.42 15.32 10.72
C LEU A 23 6.79 16.62 11.23
N GLY A 24 6.86 17.65 10.41
CA GLY A 24 6.11 18.89 10.62
C GLY A 24 4.61 18.68 10.39
N LYS A 25 3.90 19.75 10.13
CA LYS A 25 2.49 19.67 9.75
C LYS A 25 2.35 18.97 8.40
N ILE A 26 1.61 17.88 8.37
CA ILE A 26 1.26 17.13 7.15
C ILE A 26 -0.23 17.24 6.88
N THR A 27 -0.62 17.21 5.60
CA THR A 27 -2.00 17.36 5.13
C THR A 27 -2.69 16.00 4.99
N ALA A 28 -1.96 14.98 4.59
CA ALA A 28 -2.50 13.64 4.42
C ALA A 28 -1.51 12.54 4.78
N VAL A 29 -2.05 11.39 5.14
CA VAL A 29 -1.35 10.10 5.26
C VAL A 29 -1.90 9.14 4.21
N VAL A 30 -1.02 8.60 3.37
CA VAL A 30 -1.33 7.45 2.51
C VAL A 30 -0.32 6.36 2.84
N ALA A 31 -0.76 5.32 3.54
CA ALA A 31 0.13 4.30 4.07
C ALA A 31 -0.26 2.88 3.66
N ASP A 32 0.77 2.04 3.44
CA ASP A 32 0.69 0.60 3.24
C ASP A 32 1.53 -0.08 4.33
N PRO A 33 1.02 -0.12 5.57
CA PRO A 33 1.75 -0.65 6.72
C PRO A 33 1.88 -2.17 6.64
N PRO A 34 2.76 -2.79 7.44
CA PRO A 34 2.70 -4.22 7.68
C PRO A 34 1.34 -4.58 8.32
N TYR A 35 0.64 -5.59 7.76
CA TYR A 35 -0.75 -5.88 8.18
C TYR A 35 -0.86 -6.72 9.46
N GLY A 36 0.25 -7.25 9.97
CA GLY A 36 0.24 -8.13 11.13
C GLY A 36 -0.39 -9.51 10.86
N ASN A 37 -0.36 -9.96 9.60
CA ASN A 37 -0.97 -11.21 9.17
C ASN A 37 0.02 -12.37 9.00
N ASP A 38 1.28 -12.20 9.44
CA ASP A 38 2.40 -13.15 9.28
C ASP A 38 2.49 -13.76 7.86
N TYR A 39 2.17 -12.94 6.86
CA TYR A 39 2.17 -13.41 5.47
C TYR A 39 3.57 -13.90 5.10
N ARG A 40 3.64 -15.18 4.75
CA ARG A 40 4.82 -15.83 4.18
C ARG A 40 4.52 -16.20 2.75
N GLN A 41 5.35 -15.74 1.83
CA GLN A 41 5.20 -16.08 0.43
C GLN A 41 5.28 -17.61 0.27
N LYS A 42 4.16 -18.23 -0.10
CA LYS A 42 4.13 -19.65 -0.42
C LYS A 42 4.87 -19.88 -1.74
N ARG A 43 5.59 -20.98 -1.86
CA ARG A 43 6.17 -21.40 -3.13
C ARG A 43 5.03 -21.54 -4.14
N SER A 44 5.15 -20.86 -5.28
CA SER A 44 4.21 -21.05 -6.39
C SER A 44 4.19 -22.52 -6.78
N ARG A 45 2.99 -23.09 -6.94
CA ARG A 45 2.82 -24.45 -7.51
C ARG A 45 3.06 -24.44 -9.02
N ASP A 46 3.10 -23.28 -9.64
CA ASP A 46 3.31 -23.12 -11.05
C ASP A 46 4.80 -23.32 -11.37
N LYS A 47 5.12 -24.38 -12.10
CA LYS A 47 6.49 -24.75 -12.51
C LYS A 47 7.13 -23.72 -13.45
N LEU A 48 6.33 -22.86 -14.07
CA LEU A 48 6.80 -21.81 -14.99
C LEU A 48 7.29 -20.56 -14.28
N VAL A 49 6.90 -20.35 -13.03
CA VAL A 49 7.35 -19.22 -12.23
C VAL A 49 8.34 -19.73 -11.19
N LYS A 50 9.63 -19.50 -11.41
CA LYS A 50 10.63 -19.70 -10.34
C LYS A 50 10.19 -18.80 -9.18
N PRO A 51 9.97 -19.37 -7.96
CA PRO A 51 9.63 -18.55 -6.83
C PRO A 51 10.78 -17.57 -6.63
N ASP A 52 10.46 -16.28 -6.61
CA ASP A 52 11.43 -15.26 -6.21
C ASP A 52 11.59 -15.36 -4.68
N THR A 53 12.41 -16.30 -4.25
CA THR A 53 12.68 -16.61 -2.84
C THR A 53 13.65 -15.62 -2.20
N THR A 54 13.98 -14.55 -2.92
CA THR A 54 15.04 -13.62 -2.51
C THR A 54 14.55 -12.45 -1.67
N HIS A 55 13.23 -12.32 -1.47
CA HIS A 55 12.71 -11.24 -0.63
C HIS A 55 12.86 -11.57 0.86
N ALA A 56 13.46 -10.65 1.60
CA ALA A 56 13.49 -10.71 3.05
C ALA A 56 12.06 -10.70 3.63
N PRO A 57 11.84 -11.32 4.81
CA PRO A 57 10.57 -11.20 5.52
C PRO A 57 10.19 -9.73 5.72
N ILE A 58 8.89 -9.45 5.66
CA ILE A 58 8.38 -8.10 5.89
C ILE A 58 8.55 -7.77 7.38
N VAL A 59 9.33 -6.74 7.67
CA VAL A 59 9.56 -6.30 9.04
C VAL A 59 8.25 -5.81 9.66
N GLY A 60 7.96 -6.25 10.87
CA GLY A 60 6.74 -5.88 11.61
C GLY A 60 5.48 -6.62 11.21
N ASN A 61 5.53 -7.56 10.26
CA ASN A 61 4.33 -8.25 9.78
C ASN A 61 3.85 -9.41 10.70
N ALA A 62 4.62 -9.78 11.69
CA ALA A 62 4.23 -10.79 12.69
C ALA A 62 3.43 -10.19 13.87
N GLU A 63 3.49 -8.88 14.05
CA GLU A 63 2.81 -8.18 15.15
C GLU A 63 1.56 -7.47 14.64
N PRO A 64 0.47 -7.45 15.43
CA PRO A 64 -0.74 -6.73 15.06
C PRO A 64 -0.46 -5.24 14.84
N PHE A 65 -0.86 -4.72 13.68
CA PHE A 65 -0.67 -3.31 13.37
C PHE A 65 -1.61 -2.41 14.19
N ASP A 66 -1.07 -1.37 14.83
CA ASP A 66 -1.84 -0.32 15.51
C ASP A 66 -1.98 0.91 14.59
N PRO A 67 -3.18 1.22 14.08
CA PRO A 67 -3.41 2.39 13.23
C PRO A 67 -3.47 3.73 14.00
N ALA A 68 -3.64 3.71 15.33
CA ALA A 68 -3.95 4.91 16.10
C ALA A 68 -2.96 6.07 15.89
N PRO A 69 -1.62 5.88 15.82
CA PRO A 69 -0.69 6.96 15.56
C PRO A 69 -0.91 7.64 14.20
N LEU A 70 -1.30 6.87 13.17
CA LEU A 70 -1.54 7.41 11.83
C LEU A 70 -2.90 8.09 11.70
N LEU A 71 -3.91 7.61 12.44
CA LEU A 71 -5.26 8.19 12.42
C LEU A 71 -5.31 9.62 12.95
N THR A 72 -4.36 10.01 13.79
CA THR A 72 -4.30 11.34 14.42
C THR A 72 -3.26 12.26 13.80
N LEU A 73 -2.44 11.76 12.87
CA LEU A 73 -1.29 12.47 12.33
C LEU A 73 -1.68 13.55 11.32
N ALA A 74 -2.74 13.35 10.55
CA ALA A 74 -3.20 14.28 9.52
C ALA A 74 -4.73 14.31 9.42
N PRO A 75 -5.30 15.39 8.87
CA PRO A 75 -6.74 15.50 8.65
C PRO A 75 -7.29 14.49 7.62
N THR A 76 -6.45 14.03 6.69
CA THR A 76 -6.82 13.03 5.68
C THR A 76 -5.94 11.80 5.82
N VAL A 77 -6.59 10.63 5.92
CA VAL A 77 -5.89 9.35 6.14
C VAL A 77 -6.42 8.28 5.18
N VAL A 78 -5.51 7.58 4.52
CA VAL A 78 -5.78 6.39 3.68
C VAL A 78 -4.84 5.27 4.13
N LEU A 79 -5.40 4.15 4.60
CA LEU A 79 -4.64 3.02 5.14
C LEU A 79 -4.96 1.75 4.36
N TRP A 80 -3.99 1.21 3.62
CA TRP A 80 -4.12 -0.05 2.89
C TRP A 80 -4.04 -1.27 3.82
N GLY A 81 -4.64 -2.40 3.38
CA GLY A 81 -4.70 -3.62 4.17
C GLY A 81 -5.63 -3.52 5.39
N ALA A 82 -6.49 -2.52 5.40
CA ALA A 82 -7.32 -2.16 6.53
C ALA A 82 -8.31 -3.25 6.97
N ASN A 83 -8.61 -4.21 6.10
CA ASN A 83 -9.41 -5.39 6.45
C ASN A 83 -8.74 -6.31 7.49
N TYR A 84 -7.41 -6.25 7.65
CA TYR A 84 -6.68 -7.05 8.64
C TYR A 84 -6.69 -6.45 10.05
N TYR A 85 -7.06 -5.18 10.17
CA TYR A 85 -7.15 -4.45 11.45
C TYR A 85 -8.40 -3.56 11.51
N ALA A 86 -9.48 -4.01 10.86
CA ALA A 86 -10.74 -3.27 10.76
C ALA A 86 -11.42 -3.01 12.12
N ASP A 87 -11.19 -3.88 13.09
CA ASP A 87 -11.66 -3.76 14.48
C ASP A 87 -11.06 -2.57 15.24
N ARG A 88 -9.96 -1.99 14.71
CA ARG A 88 -9.23 -0.85 15.30
C ARG A 88 -9.47 0.47 14.56
N LEU A 89 -10.32 0.43 13.54
CA LEU A 89 -10.62 1.60 12.72
C LEU A 89 -11.95 2.25 13.13
N PRO A 90 -12.07 3.58 13.02
CA PRO A 90 -13.34 4.25 13.25
C PRO A 90 -14.43 3.76 12.29
N ALA A 91 -15.63 3.53 12.82
CA ALA A 91 -16.76 2.99 12.04
C ALA A 91 -17.29 3.95 10.96
N ASN A 92 -17.00 5.24 11.08
CA ASN A 92 -17.49 6.30 10.19
C ASN A 92 -16.66 6.53 8.93
N GLY A 93 -15.64 5.70 8.68
CA GLY A 93 -14.84 5.77 7.48
C GLY A 93 -15.53 5.15 6.25
N LYS A 94 -14.89 5.28 5.09
CA LYS A 94 -15.28 4.59 3.87
C LYS A 94 -14.17 3.69 3.36
N TRP A 95 -14.50 2.84 2.39
CA TRP A 95 -13.56 1.92 1.80
C TRP A 95 -13.16 2.36 0.39
N LEU A 96 -11.86 2.24 0.11
CA LEU A 96 -11.31 2.26 -1.23
C LEU A 96 -10.92 0.83 -1.59
N ALA A 97 -11.30 0.38 -2.77
CA ALA A 97 -11.01 -0.95 -3.25
C ALA A 97 -10.08 -0.91 -4.46
N TRP A 98 -9.11 -1.80 -4.52
CA TRP A 98 -8.30 -2.00 -5.70
C TRP A 98 -8.55 -3.38 -6.28
N ASP A 99 -9.24 -3.42 -7.43
CA ASP A 99 -9.41 -4.62 -8.25
C ASP A 99 -8.11 -4.88 -9.03
N LYS A 100 -7.42 -5.95 -8.64
CA LYS A 100 -6.13 -6.38 -9.20
C LYS A 100 -6.28 -7.27 -10.43
N ARG A 101 -7.49 -7.65 -10.77
CA ARG A 101 -7.78 -8.68 -11.77
C ARG A 101 -8.24 -8.14 -13.11
N GLU A 102 -8.99 -7.06 -13.14
CA GLU A 102 -9.58 -6.49 -14.36
C GLU A 102 -10.26 -7.58 -15.24
N ASN A 103 -11.11 -8.38 -14.64
CA ASN A 103 -11.85 -9.48 -15.31
C ASN A 103 -10.97 -10.68 -15.76
N THR A 104 -9.73 -10.81 -15.30
CA THR A 104 -8.95 -12.03 -15.54
C THR A 104 -9.42 -13.16 -14.61
N THR A 105 -9.16 -14.41 -15.03
CA THR A 105 -9.53 -15.58 -14.23
C THR A 105 -8.92 -15.53 -12.82
N PRO A 106 -9.71 -15.82 -11.77
CA PRO A 106 -9.21 -15.92 -10.40
C PRO A 106 -8.11 -16.98 -10.26
N ASP A 107 -7.21 -16.76 -9.32
CA ASP A 107 -6.19 -17.72 -8.87
C ASP A 107 -6.13 -17.73 -7.34
N ASP A 108 -5.07 -18.31 -6.77
CA ASP A 108 -4.87 -18.39 -5.31
C ASP A 108 -4.57 -17.02 -4.65
N GLY A 109 -4.43 -15.94 -5.40
CA GLY A 109 -4.17 -14.61 -4.89
C GLY A 109 -5.45 -13.81 -4.66
N ALA A 110 -5.36 -12.74 -3.86
CA ALA A 110 -6.48 -11.84 -3.63
C ALA A 110 -6.93 -11.13 -4.90
N ASP A 111 -8.23 -11.08 -5.15
CA ASP A 111 -8.83 -10.34 -6.27
C ASP A 111 -8.81 -8.84 -6.01
N VAL A 112 -9.01 -8.46 -4.74
CA VAL A 112 -9.17 -7.09 -4.28
C VAL A 112 -8.27 -6.83 -3.07
N GLU A 113 -7.68 -5.66 -3.02
CA GLU A 113 -7.14 -5.09 -1.78
C GLU A 113 -7.98 -3.91 -1.32
N LEU A 114 -8.08 -3.73 -0.01
CA LEU A 114 -8.94 -2.73 0.61
C LEU A 114 -8.12 -1.71 1.39
N ALA A 115 -8.48 -0.44 1.24
CA ALA A 115 -8.02 0.62 2.12
C ALA A 115 -9.20 1.26 2.84
N TRP A 116 -8.99 1.61 4.10
CA TRP A 116 -9.88 2.47 4.85
C TRP A 116 -9.45 3.92 4.72
N THR A 117 -10.42 4.84 4.74
CA THR A 117 -10.15 6.28 4.75
C THR A 117 -11.21 7.02 5.55
N ASN A 118 -10.82 8.12 6.20
CA ASN A 118 -11.73 9.02 6.89
C ASN A 118 -12.42 10.04 5.96
N LEU A 119 -12.19 9.95 4.65
CA LEU A 119 -12.87 10.79 3.67
C LEU A 119 -14.37 10.55 3.67
N ARG A 120 -15.14 11.60 3.43
CA ARG A 120 -16.60 11.51 3.30
C ARG A 120 -17.01 11.01 1.92
N GLY A 121 -18.27 10.54 1.82
CA GLY A 121 -18.89 10.13 0.57
C GLY A 121 -18.92 8.62 0.38
N VAL A 122 -19.07 8.17 -0.87
CA VAL A 122 -19.24 6.76 -1.21
C VAL A 122 -17.90 6.04 -1.38
N SER A 123 -17.88 4.74 -1.15
CA SER A 123 -16.72 3.89 -1.47
C SER A 123 -16.42 3.91 -2.97
N ARG A 124 -15.16 3.83 -3.32
CA ARG A 124 -14.67 3.90 -4.70
C ARG A 124 -13.76 2.71 -5.00
N MET A 125 -13.64 2.39 -6.28
CA MET A 125 -12.78 1.30 -6.74
C MET A 125 -11.87 1.77 -7.87
N HIS A 126 -10.58 1.44 -7.72
CA HIS A 126 -9.58 1.51 -8.77
C HIS A 126 -9.45 0.15 -9.44
N ARG A 127 -9.33 0.10 -10.76
CA ARG A 127 -9.08 -1.14 -11.50
C ARG A 127 -7.74 -1.04 -12.22
N GLN A 128 -6.84 -1.95 -11.88
CA GLN A 128 -5.53 -2.03 -12.52
C GLN A 128 -4.98 -3.44 -12.34
N LEU A 129 -4.77 -4.14 -13.45
CA LEU A 129 -4.19 -5.48 -13.44
C LEU A 129 -2.79 -5.46 -12.80
N TRP A 130 -2.64 -6.24 -11.72
CA TRP A 130 -1.38 -6.32 -10.97
C TRP A 130 -1.19 -7.72 -10.40
N ARG A 131 -0.86 -8.66 -11.26
CA ARG A 131 -0.81 -10.06 -10.92
C ARG A 131 0.53 -10.65 -11.31
N GLY A 132 1.37 -10.97 -10.35
CA GLY A 132 2.67 -11.57 -10.61
C GLY A 132 3.46 -10.79 -11.65
N ILE A 133 3.64 -11.43 -12.82
CA ILE A 133 4.30 -10.83 -13.98
C ILE A 133 3.37 -10.00 -14.87
N CYS A 134 2.05 -10.16 -14.75
CA CYS A 134 1.07 -9.40 -15.51
C CYS A 134 0.72 -8.12 -14.78
N ARG A 135 1.27 -6.98 -15.21
CA ARG A 135 1.10 -5.67 -14.59
C ARG A 135 0.82 -4.62 -15.64
N ARG A 136 -0.30 -3.91 -15.50
CA ARG A 136 -0.63 -2.81 -16.41
C ARG A 136 0.05 -1.52 -15.96
N GLY A 137 0.63 -0.77 -16.90
CA GLY A 137 1.28 0.51 -16.65
C GLY A 137 2.74 0.42 -16.17
N GLU A 138 3.22 -0.79 -15.82
CA GLU A 138 4.63 -1.05 -15.55
C GLU A 138 5.12 -2.23 -16.42
N GLU A 139 5.00 -2.10 -17.72
CA GLU A 139 5.16 -3.17 -18.73
C GLU A 139 6.62 -3.57 -18.98
N ASN A 140 7.45 -3.54 -17.97
CA ASN A 140 8.88 -3.76 -18.16
C ASN A 140 9.34 -5.19 -17.90
N ILE A 141 8.43 -6.16 -17.89
CA ILE A 141 8.81 -7.58 -17.77
C ILE A 141 9.61 -8.04 -18.98
N SER A 142 9.25 -7.58 -20.18
CA SER A 142 10.01 -7.80 -21.40
C SER A 142 11.42 -7.21 -21.36
N ARG A 143 11.65 -6.22 -20.48
CA ARG A 143 12.96 -5.58 -20.21
C ARG A 143 13.63 -6.13 -18.94
N GLY A 144 13.13 -7.22 -18.36
CA GLY A 144 13.71 -7.85 -17.18
C GLY A 144 13.45 -7.14 -15.85
N GLN A 145 12.59 -6.12 -15.84
CA GLN A 145 12.25 -5.43 -14.59
C GLN A 145 11.30 -6.29 -13.75
N ARG A 146 11.80 -6.73 -12.60
CA ARG A 146 11.02 -7.46 -11.58
C ARG A 146 10.46 -6.50 -10.55
N LYS A 147 9.47 -6.98 -9.77
CA LYS A 147 9.07 -6.27 -8.57
C LYS A 147 10.28 -6.07 -7.66
N LEU A 148 10.46 -4.86 -7.16
CA LEU A 148 11.51 -4.56 -6.16
C LEU A 148 11.12 -5.08 -4.78
N HIS A 149 9.82 -5.18 -4.52
CA HIS A 149 9.26 -5.66 -3.27
C HIS A 149 8.02 -6.55 -3.54
N PRO A 150 7.80 -7.66 -2.79
CA PRO A 150 6.68 -8.58 -3.03
C PRO A 150 5.31 -7.89 -2.96
N ASN A 151 5.17 -6.93 -2.05
CA ASN A 151 3.93 -6.16 -1.84
C ASN A 151 3.96 -4.77 -2.50
N GLN A 152 4.81 -4.58 -3.52
CA GLN A 152 4.88 -3.30 -4.25
C GLN A 152 3.52 -2.91 -4.81
N LYS A 153 3.06 -1.69 -4.45
CA LYS A 153 1.87 -1.06 -5.03
C LYS A 153 2.21 -0.35 -6.33
N PRO A 154 1.30 -0.30 -7.31
CA PRO A 154 1.51 0.51 -8.52
C PRO A 154 1.49 2.01 -8.20
N ALA A 155 2.34 2.79 -8.89
CA ALA A 155 2.36 4.25 -8.73
C ALA A 155 1.00 4.86 -9.06
N ALA A 156 0.33 4.40 -10.13
CA ALA A 156 -1.00 4.89 -10.50
C ALA A 156 -2.07 4.67 -9.42
N LEU A 157 -1.93 3.62 -8.60
CA LEU A 157 -2.81 3.41 -7.44
C LEU A 157 -2.56 4.47 -6.37
N MET A 158 -1.30 4.85 -6.13
CA MET A 158 -0.97 5.89 -5.16
C MET A 158 -1.45 7.25 -5.65
N ASP A 159 -1.24 7.60 -6.92
CA ASP A 159 -1.78 8.80 -7.54
C ASP A 159 -3.31 8.87 -7.41
N TRP A 160 -3.99 7.75 -7.65
CA TRP A 160 -5.43 7.69 -7.47
C TRP A 160 -5.84 7.94 -6.00
N CYS A 161 -5.09 7.43 -5.02
CA CYS A 161 -5.35 7.73 -3.61
C CYS A 161 -5.22 9.22 -3.30
N LEU A 162 -4.17 9.87 -3.82
CA LEU A 162 -3.96 11.31 -3.66
C LEU A 162 -5.11 12.12 -4.29
N GLN A 163 -5.56 11.73 -5.48
CA GLN A 163 -6.73 12.33 -6.14
C GLN A 163 -8.02 12.16 -5.31
N GLN A 164 -8.27 10.95 -4.74
CA GLN A 164 -9.42 10.73 -3.86
C GLN A 164 -9.33 11.58 -2.59
N ALA A 165 -8.13 11.82 -2.10
CA ALA A 165 -7.85 12.66 -0.94
C ALA A 165 -7.92 14.17 -1.25
N GLY A 166 -8.04 14.57 -2.52
CA GLY A 166 -8.03 15.96 -2.95
C GLY A 166 -6.67 16.65 -2.76
N ILE A 167 -5.58 15.87 -2.77
CA ILE A 167 -4.22 16.36 -2.56
C ILE A 167 -3.72 17.07 -3.82
N THR A 168 -3.03 18.16 -3.60
CA THR A 168 -2.42 19.05 -4.59
C THR A 168 -0.92 19.20 -4.35
N ASP A 169 -0.19 19.85 -5.26
CA ASP A 169 1.25 20.13 -5.12
C ASP A 169 1.59 21.05 -3.92
N ALA A 170 0.59 21.72 -3.34
CA ALA A 170 0.77 22.56 -2.14
C ALA A 170 0.70 21.76 -0.83
N ASP A 171 0.33 20.49 -0.90
CA ASP A 171 0.12 19.63 0.26
C ASP A 171 1.38 18.84 0.63
N THR A 172 1.49 18.46 1.90
CA THR A 172 2.53 17.57 2.40
C THR A 172 1.89 16.22 2.78
N VAL A 173 2.41 15.13 2.20
CA VAL A 173 1.92 13.75 2.40
C VAL A 173 3.01 12.89 2.99
#